data_fd623035df7bef5b0ee0993ffd1a32c5
#
_entry.id   fd623035df7bef5b0ee0993ffd1a32c5
#
_cell.length_a   1.000
_cell.length_b   1.000
_cell.length_c   1.000
_cell.angle_alpha   90.00
_cell.angle_beta   90.00
_cell.angle_gamma   90.00
#
_symmetry.space_group_name_H-M   'P 1'
#
loop_
_entity.id
_entity.type
_entity.pdbx_description
1 polymer ?
#
loop_
_entity_poly.entity_id
_entity_poly.type
_entity_poly.pdbx_seq_one_letter_code
_entity_poly.pdbx_strand_id
1 'polypeptide(L)'
;MERGILVVSFGTTYQETREKNIDQMVALVREQYPHYLVEEAYSSSTVRKVLRERDGIAKDDVRQALCRMRDAGVRRVIVFPTHIIDGIENRRMKQEVTDCAPWFEDVRIADALLKTPEDYQRTAEALWESVAAEAGSSPVIFMGHGSEHAADESYERLECGLAQVTENDVYVATD
;
A
#
# COMPACT_ATOMS: atom_id res chain seq x y z
N MET A 1 -2.37 14.07 -20.50
CA MET A 1 -1.05 13.55 -20.08
C MET A 1 -0.96 12.10 -20.53
N GLU A 2 0.12 11.69 -21.20
CA GLU A 2 0.26 10.30 -21.71
C GLU A 2 0.71 9.28 -20.64
N ARG A 3 1.16 9.77 -19.49
CA ARG A 3 1.67 8.94 -18.38
C ARG A 3 0.80 9.10 -17.16
N GLY A 4 0.54 7.99 -16.49
CA GLY A 4 -0.23 7.98 -15.26
C GLY A 4 0.37 7.11 -14.17
N ILE A 5 0.06 7.45 -12.92
CA ILE A 5 0.35 6.65 -11.75
C ILE A 5 -0.99 6.35 -11.07
N LEU A 6 -1.28 5.08 -10.86
CA LEU A 6 -2.42 4.64 -10.08
C LEU A 6 -1.95 4.17 -8.71
N VAL A 7 -2.27 4.93 -7.66
CA VAL A 7 -2.03 4.52 -6.27
C VAL A 7 -3.17 3.62 -5.82
N VAL A 8 -2.86 2.39 -5.46
CA VAL A 8 -3.87 1.41 -5.03
C VAL A 8 -3.68 1.06 -3.57
N SER A 9 -4.68 1.39 -2.77
CA SER A 9 -4.74 1.06 -1.34
C SER A 9 -5.84 0.06 -1.07
N PHE A 10 -5.73 -0.72 0.02
CA PHE A 10 -6.87 -1.48 0.53
C PHE A 10 -8.04 -0.55 0.84
N GLY A 11 -7.73 0.62 1.38
CA GLY A 11 -8.67 1.63 1.81
C GLY A 11 -8.99 1.54 3.30
N THR A 12 -9.64 2.57 3.80
CA THR A 12 -10.15 2.63 5.18
C THR A 12 -11.47 3.38 5.23
N THR A 13 -12.33 3.00 6.16
CA THR A 13 -13.59 3.68 6.44
C THR A 13 -13.46 4.79 7.48
N TYR A 14 -12.30 4.94 8.09
CA TYR A 14 -12.02 5.97 9.09
C TYR A 14 -11.43 7.20 8.42
N GLN A 15 -12.12 8.34 8.54
CA GLN A 15 -11.72 9.59 7.89
C GLN A 15 -10.32 10.04 8.32
N GLU A 16 -10.07 10.09 9.62
CA GLU A 16 -8.78 10.54 10.15
C GLU A 16 -7.61 9.66 9.66
N THR A 17 -7.80 8.34 9.65
CA THR A 17 -6.79 7.40 9.13
C THR A 17 -6.54 7.62 7.64
N ARG A 18 -7.61 7.85 6.86
CA ARG A 18 -7.50 8.14 5.43
C ARG A 18 -6.66 9.40 5.19
N GLU A 19 -7.03 10.50 5.86
CA GLU A 19 -6.39 11.80 5.69
C GLU A 19 -4.93 11.80 6.15
N LYS A 20 -4.61 11.10 7.24
CA LYS A 20 -3.25 11.03 7.79
C LYS A 20 -2.31 10.10 7.02
N ASN A 21 -2.84 9.10 6.34
CA ASN A 21 -2.02 8.07 5.70
C ASN A 21 -2.23 8.03 4.18
N ILE A 22 -3.40 7.60 3.70
CA ILE A 22 -3.62 7.33 2.28
C ILE A 22 -3.55 8.64 1.47
N ASP A 23 -4.27 9.66 1.90
CA ASP A 23 -4.33 10.93 1.18
C ASP A 23 -2.96 11.62 1.16
N GLN A 24 -2.17 11.50 2.24
CA GLN A 24 -0.79 12.00 2.31
C GLN A 24 0.12 11.28 1.30
N MET A 25 0.02 9.95 1.21
CA MET A 25 0.78 9.17 0.23
C MET A 25 0.45 9.59 -1.21
N VAL A 26 -0.84 9.73 -1.52
CA VAL A 26 -1.28 10.20 -2.85
C VAL A 26 -0.78 11.62 -3.12
N ALA A 27 -0.81 12.51 -2.13
CA ALA A 27 -0.30 13.88 -2.25
C ALA A 27 1.21 13.89 -2.54
N LEU A 28 2.01 13.10 -1.82
CA LEU A 28 3.44 12.95 -2.06
C LEU A 28 3.75 12.45 -3.47
N VAL A 29 3.01 11.46 -3.96
CA VAL A 29 3.18 10.96 -5.34
C VAL A 29 2.85 12.08 -6.35
N ARG A 30 1.79 12.86 -6.13
CA ARG A 30 1.46 14.01 -7.01
C ARG A 30 2.54 15.06 -7.02
N GLU A 31 3.12 15.37 -5.87
CA GLU A 31 4.20 16.35 -5.75
C GLU A 31 5.48 15.88 -6.45
N GLN A 32 5.86 14.61 -6.27
CA GLN A 32 7.07 14.05 -6.88
C GLN A 32 6.94 13.83 -8.39
N TYR A 33 5.72 13.62 -8.90
CA TYR A 33 5.47 13.32 -10.31
C TYR A 33 4.47 14.29 -10.96
N PRO A 34 4.77 15.60 -11.00
CA PRO A 34 3.82 16.64 -11.46
C PRO A 34 3.44 16.52 -12.95
N HIS A 35 4.17 15.72 -13.72
CA HIS A 35 3.90 15.47 -15.14
C HIS A 35 3.10 14.19 -15.41
N TYR A 36 2.66 13.50 -14.35
CA TYR A 36 1.82 12.30 -14.43
C TYR A 36 0.39 12.62 -14.00
N LEU A 37 -0.58 11.97 -14.63
CA LEU A 37 -1.93 11.92 -14.08
C LEU A 37 -1.91 10.94 -12.90
N VAL A 38 -2.10 11.42 -11.66
CA VAL A 38 -2.11 10.59 -10.47
C VAL A 38 -3.54 10.38 -10.03
N GLU A 39 -3.99 9.13 -10.11
CA GLU A 39 -5.30 8.65 -9.64
C GLU A 39 -5.14 7.71 -8.46
N GLU A 40 -6.23 7.52 -7.71
CA GLU A 40 -6.28 6.56 -6.60
C GLU A 40 -7.39 5.53 -6.82
N ALA A 41 -7.19 4.33 -6.26
CA ALA A 41 -8.20 3.29 -6.20
C ALA A 41 -8.15 2.54 -4.86
N TYR A 42 -9.32 2.03 -4.44
CA TYR A 42 -9.41 1.15 -3.27
C TYR A 42 -9.73 -0.27 -3.69
N SER A 43 -8.92 -1.25 -3.29
CA SER A 43 -9.13 -2.65 -3.62
C SER A 43 -10.32 -3.25 -2.85
N SER A 44 -10.54 -2.86 -1.58
CA SER A 44 -11.61 -3.40 -0.76
C SER A 44 -13.00 -2.92 -1.20
N SER A 45 -13.81 -3.85 -1.71
CA SER A 45 -15.22 -3.57 -2.06
C SER A 45 -16.06 -3.20 -0.83
N THR A 46 -15.78 -3.82 0.32
CA THR A 46 -16.45 -3.52 1.58
C THR A 46 -16.20 -2.09 2.03
N VAL A 47 -14.93 -1.65 2.00
CA VAL A 47 -14.58 -0.27 2.36
C VAL A 47 -15.28 0.73 1.41
N ARG A 48 -15.22 0.50 0.10
CA ARG A 48 -15.89 1.36 -0.88
C ARG A 48 -17.41 1.44 -0.67
N LYS A 49 -18.03 0.29 -0.34
CA LYS A 49 -19.47 0.24 -0.05
C LYS A 49 -19.81 1.06 1.19
N VAL A 50 -19.11 0.87 2.30
CA VAL A 50 -19.33 1.61 3.55
C VAL A 50 -19.15 3.11 3.34
N LEU A 51 -18.06 3.55 2.69
CA LEU A 51 -17.83 4.96 2.40
C LEU A 51 -18.96 5.59 1.59
N ARG A 52 -19.48 4.88 0.59
CA ARG A 52 -20.58 5.36 -0.24
C ARG A 52 -21.87 5.46 0.54
N GLU A 53 -22.24 4.43 1.31
CA GLU A 53 -23.53 4.35 2.00
C GLU A 53 -23.58 5.23 3.25
N ARG A 54 -22.48 5.30 4.02
CA ARG A 54 -22.41 6.05 5.27
C ARG A 54 -22.06 7.53 5.06
N ASP A 55 -21.06 7.78 4.19
CA ASP A 55 -20.40 9.10 4.09
C ASP A 55 -20.70 9.81 2.76
N GLY A 56 -21.36 9.14 1.80
CA GLY A 56 -21.58 9.68 0.46
C GLY A 56 -20.29 9.80 -0.38
N ILE A 57 -19.21 9.15 0.04
CA ILE A 57 -17.90 9.21 -0.62
C ILE A 57 -17.77 8.08 -1.63
N ALA A 58 -17.68 8.43 -2.91
CA ALA A 58 -17.40 7.48 -3.98
C ALA A 58 -15.89 7.32 -4.15
N LYS A 59 -15.39 6.09 -4.02
CA LYS A 59 -14.03 5.69 -4.36
C LYS A 59 -14.07 4.64 -5.46
N ASP A 60 -13.21 4.78 -6.45
CA ASP A 60 -13.10 3.82 -7.55
C ASP A 60 -12.43 2.52 -7.10
N ASP A 61 -12.78 1.42 -7.77
CA ASP A 61 -11.95 0.24 -7.81
C ASP A 61 -10.84 0.38 -8.87
N VAL A 62 -9.97 -0.62 -8.92
CA VAL A 62 -8.81 -0.63 -9.83
C VAL A 62 -9.25 -0.49 -11.29
N ARG A 63 -10.26 -1.26 -11.70
CA ARG A 63 -10.77 -1.24 -13.08
C ARG A 63 -11.40 0.10 -13.44
N GLN A 64 -12.19 0.69 -12.54
CA GLN A 64 -12.84 1.99 -12.75
C GLN A 64 -11.80 3.11 -12.90
N ALA A 65 -10.78 3.13 -12.02
CA ALA A 65 -9.71 4.11 -12.09
C ALA A 65 -8.91 3.97 -13.39
N LEU A 66 -8.52 2.74 -13.78
CA LEU A 66 -7.83 2.50 -15.05
C LEU A 66 -8.67 2.88 -16.26
N CYS A 67 -9.98 2.64 -16.24
CA CYS A 67 -10.88 3.08 -17.29
C CYS A 67 -10.87 4.60 -17.45
N ARG A 68 -10.97 5.34 -16.34
CA ARG A 68 -10.89 6.82 -16.36
C ARG A 68 -9.54 7.32 -16.87
N MET A 69 -8.44 6.69 -16.46
CA MET A 69 -7.09 7.06 -16.96
C MET A 69 -6.98 6.86 -18.46
N ARG A 70 -7.46 5.72 -18.98
CA ARG A 70 -7.52 5.46 -20.43
C ARG A 70 -8.34 6.54 -21.15
N ASP A 71 -9.52 6.86 -20.65
CA ASP A 71 -10.43 7.83 -21.26
C ASP A 71 -9.87 9.27 -21.20
N ALA A 72 -8.98 9.54 -20.21
CA ALA A 72 -8.20 10.77 -20.13
C ALA A 72 -6.96 10.79 -21.06
N GLY A 73 -6.75 9.74 -21.86
CA GLY A 73 -5.66 9.66 -22.84
C GLY A 73 -4.31 9.18 -22.28
N VAL A 74 -4.32 8.55 -21.10
CA VAL A 74 -3.11 7.90 -20.56
C VAL A 74 -2.80 6.67 -21.38
N ARG A 75 -1.53 6.51 -21.77
CA ARG A 75 -1.02 5.39 -22.59
C ARG A 75 -0.08 4.48 -21.81
N ARG A 76 0.61 5.02 -20.79
CA ARG A 76 1.57 4.29 -19.96
C ARG A 76 1.21 4.49 -18.49
N VAL A 77 1.03 3.39 -17.77
CA VAL A 77 0.60 3.38 -16.37
C VAL A 77 1.64 2.71 -15.50
N ILE A 78 1.93 3.34 -14.37
CA ILE A 78 2.60 2.72 -13.24
C ILE A 78 1.54 2.52 -12.15
N VAL A 79 1.35 1.29 -11.72
CA VAL A 79 0.50 0.97 -10.58
C VAL A 79 1.38 0.86 -9.33
N PHE A 80 1.07 1.68 -8.34
CA PHE A 80 1.78 1.76 -7.08
C PHE A 80 0.88 1.23 -5.95
N PRO A 81 1.06 -0.04 -5.53
CA PRO A 81 0.32 -0.60 -4.41
C PRO A 81 0.87 -0.06 -3.08
N THR A 82 -0.02 0.26 -2.15
CA THR A 82 0.36 0.58 -0.77
C THR A 82 0.32 -0.64 0.15
N HIS A 83 0.21 -1.82 -0.43
CA HIS A 83 0.20 -3.09 0.31
C HIS A 83 1.56 -3.36 0.95
N ILE A 84 1.54 -3.79 2.20
CA ILE A 84 2.76 -4.08 2.96
C ILE A 84 3.40 -5.39 2.49
N ILE A 85 2.58 -6.42 2.29
CA ILE A 85 2.99 -7.78 1.90
C ILE A 85 2.36 -8.20 0.57
N ASP A 86 2.98 -9.16 -0.12
CA ASP A 86 2.43 -9.77 -1.35
C ASP A 86 1.38 -10.84 -0.99
N GLY A 87 0.37 -10.43 -0.22
CA GLY A 87 -0.74 -11.26 0.20
C GLY A 87 -1.86 -11.38 -0.84
N ILE A 88 -2.99 -11.98 -0.43
CA ILE A 88 -4.16 -12.25 -1.29
C ILE A 88 -4.68 -10.98 -1.98
N GLU A 89 -4.81 -9.88 -1.24
CA GLU A 89 -5.34 -8.62 -1.78
C GLU A 89 -4.40 -8.01 -2.82
N ASN A 90 -3.08 -8.05 -2.59
CA ASN A 90 -2.11 -7.56 -3.57
C ASN A 90 -2.13 -8.39 -4.85
N ARG A 91 -2.24 -9.72 -4.74
CA ARG A 91 -2.35 -10.61 -5.91
C ARG A 91 -3.65 -10.39 -6.68
N ARG A 92 -4.77 -10.21 -6.00
CA ARG A 92 -6.05 -9.87 -6.63
C ARG A 92 -5.95 -8.55 -7.39
N MET A 93 -5.38 -7.53 -6.78
CA MET A 93 -5.13 -6.24 -7.42
C MET A 93 -4.26 -6.39 -8.67
N LYS A 94 -3.14 -7.14 -8.59
CA LYS A 94 -2.26 -7.41 -9.73
C LYS A 94 -3.01 -8.12 -10.88
N GLN A 95 -3.91 -9.05 -10.56
CA GLN A 95 -4.73 -9.71 -11.58
C GLN A 95 -5.68 -8.73 -12.26
N GLU A 96 -6.39 -7.89 -11.50
CA GLU A 96 -7.29 -6.86 -12.05
C GLU A 96 -6.55 -5.88 -12.97
N VAL A 97 -5.34 -5.48 -12.60
CA VAL A 97 -4.47 -4.63 -13.43
C VAL A 97 -4.06 -5.36 -14.71
N THR A 98 -3.68 -6.63 -14.61
CA THR A 98 -3.28 -7.47 -15.76
C THR A 98 -4.42 -7.60 -16.75
N ASP A 99 -5.64 -7.79 -16.28
CA ASP A 99 -6.84 -7.88 -17.13
C ASP A 99 -7.13 -6.57 -17.87
N CYS A 100 -6.72 -5.43 -17.31
CA CYS A 100 -6.87 -4.11 -17.93
C CYS A 100 -5.64 -3.69 -18.76
N ALA A 101 -4.51 -4.38 -18.66
CA ALA A 101 -3.26 -4.02 -19.34
C ALA A 101 -3.41 -3.83 -20.86
N PRO A 102 -4.25 -4.60 -21.59
CA PRO A 102 -4.46 -4.37 -23.03
C PRO A 102 -5.04 -3.00 -23.43
N TRP A 103 -5.50 -2.22 -22.46
CA TRP A 103 -6.00 -0.86 -22.71
C TRP A 103 -4.88 0.18 -22.88
N PHE A 104 -3.64 -0.19 -22.55
CA PHE A 104 -2.47 0.70 -22.49
C PHE A 104 -1.32 0.19 -23.34
N GLU A 105 -0.36 1.04 -23.65
CA GLU A 105 0.87 0.66 -24.35
C GLU A 105 1.89 -0.01 -23.41
N ASP A 106 1.94 0.44 -22.15
CA ASP A 106 2.83 -0.10 -21.13
C ASP A 106 2.16 0.00 -19.78
N VAL A 107 2.16 -1.10 -19.04
CA VAL A 107 1.68 -1.17 -17.65
C VAL A 107 2.75 -1.81 -16.79
N ARG A 108 3.17 -1.10 -15.76
CA ARG A 108 4.13 -1.59 -14.78
C ARG A 108 3.48 -1.58 -13.41
N ILE A 109 3.67 -2.65 -12.67
CA ILE A 109 3.16 -2.81 -11.31
C ILE A 109 4.36 -2.85 -10.36
N ALA A 110 4.42 -1.91 -9.42
CA ALA A 110 5.41 -1.95 -8.36
C ALA A 110 5.13 -3.11 -7.40
N ASP A 111 6.16 -3.57 -6.70
CA ASP A 111 6.02 -4.58 -5.67
C ASP A 111 5.34 -4.02 -4.41
N ALA A 112 4.87 -4.92 -3.53
CA ALA A 112 4.49 -4.57 -2.17
C ALA A 112 5.73 -4.08 -1.39
N LEU A 113 5.50 -3.39 -0.27
CA LEU A 113 6.57 -2.76 0.51
C LEU A 113 7.66 -3.77 0.94
N LEU A 114 7.25 -4.92 1.48
CA LEU A 114 8.17 -5.95 1.97
C LEU A 114 8.46 -6.98 0.86
N LYS A 115 9.44 -6.71 0.02
CA LYS A 115 9.81 -7.58 -1.10
C LYS A 115 11.26 -8.07 -1.02
N THR A 116 12.20 -7.17 -0.90
CA THR A 116 13.63 -7.47 -0.89
C THR A 116 14.20 -7.40 0.52
N PRO A 117 15.35 -8.03 0.81
CA PRO A 117 16.00 -7.89 2.12
C PRO A 117 16.24 -6.42 2.52
N GLU A 118 16.56 -5.57 1.55
CA GLU A 118 16.76 -4.14 1.77
C GLU A 118 15.45 -3.43 2.18
N ASP A 119 14.30 -3.83 1.61
CA ASP A 119 13.00 -3.30 2.00
C ASP A 119 12.68 -3.64 3.46
N TYR A 120 12.96 -4.88 3.89
CA TYR A 120 12.79 -5.29 5.29
C TYR A 120 13.67 -4.47 6.22
N GLN A 121 14.95 -4.29 5.87
CA GLN A 121 15.89 -3.51 6.66
C GLN A 121 15.41 -2.05 6.82
N ARG A 122 15.09 -1.38 5.72
CA ARG A 122 14.61 0.01 5.73
C ARG A 122 13.29 0.16 6.47
N THR A 123 12.40 -0.82 6.36
CA THR A 123 11.11 -0.82 7.09
C THR A 123 11.35 -1.01 8.59
N ALA A 124 12.25 -1.90 8.98
CA ALA A 124 12.63 -2.12 10.37
C ALA A 124 13.24 -0.85 11.00
N GLU A 125 14.15 -0.19 10.28
CA GLU A 125 14.74 1.09 10.70
C GLU A 125 13.66 2.17 10.92
N ALA A 126 12.76 2.35 9.96
CA ALA A 126 11.68 3.34 10.04
C ALA A 126 10.68 3.03 11.18
N LEU A 127 10.33 1.76 11.38
CA LEU A 127 9.45 1.35 12.47
C LEU A 127 10.12 1.59 13.82
N TRP A 128 11.39 1.21 13.97
CA TRP A 128 12.11 1.44 15.22
C TRP A 128 12.25 2.93 15.52
N GLU A 129 12.65 3.74 14.54
CA GLU A 129 12.77 5.19 14.69
C GLU A 129 11.46 5.82 15.18
N SER A 130 10.32 5.32 14.73
CA SER A 130 9.00 5.86 15.10
C SER A 130 8.62 5.63 16.56
N VAL A 131 9.22 4.65 17.25
CA VAL A 131 8.85 4.26 18.62
C VAL A 131 10.00 4.34 19.62
N ALA A 132 11.24 4.47 19.16
CA ALA A 132 12.44 4.38 20.00
C ALA A 132 12.42 5.34 21.21
N ALA A 133 11.95 6.59 20.99
CA ALA A 133 11.89 7.59 22.05
C ALA A 133 10.91 7.23 23.17
N GLU A 134 9.81 6.57 22.83
CA GLU A 134 8.78 6.14 23.79
C GLU A 134 9.14 4.81 24.45
N ALA A 135 9.77 3.91 23.70
CA ALA A 135 10.13 2.58 24.16
C ALA A 135 11.20 2.62 25.26
N GLY A 136 12.18 3.52 25.16
CA GLY A 136 13.34 3.53 26.05
C GLY A 136 14.05 2.19 26.06
N SER A 137 14.08 1.47 27.18
CA SER A 137 14.64 0.12 27.33
C SER A 137 13.58 -0.97 27.44
N SER A 138 12.31 -0.67 27.20
CA SER A 138 11.21 -1.63 27.31
C SER A 138 11.11 -2.52 26.08
N PRO A 139 10.62 -3.75 26.20
CA PRO A 139 10.25 -4.58 25.06
C PRO A 139 9.17 -3.91 24.21
N VAL A 140 9.24 -4.09 22.90
CA VAL A 140 8.27 -3.55 21.94
C VAL A 140 7.61 -4.68 21.15
N ILE A 141 6.29 -4.64 21.04
CA ILE A 141 5.52 -5.58 20.23
C ILE A 141 4.84 -4.79 19.10
N PHE A 142 5.19 -5.11 17.87
CA PHE A 142 4.47 -4.63 16.69
C PHE A 142 3.34 -5.60 16.34
N MET A 143 2.14 -5.07 16.11
CA MET A 143 0.98 -5.87 15.72
C MET A 143 0.77 -5.80 14.22
N GLY A 144 0.90 -6.91 13.53
CA GLY A 144 0.49 -7.10 12.14
C GLY A 144 -0.91 -7.70 12.04
N HIS A 145 -1.57 -7.50 10.90
CA HIS A 145 -2.90 -8.06 10.66
C HIS A 145 -2.87 -9.59 10.45
N GLY A 146 -1.71 -10.12 10.07
CA GLY A 146 -1.60 -11.52 9.69
C GLY A 146 -2.16 -11.83 8.30
N SER A 147 -2.02 -13.07 7.89
CA SER A 147 -2.55 -13.60 6.63
C SER A 147 -2.61 -15.12 6.69
N GLU A 148 -3.64 -15.75 6.20
CA GLU A 148 -3.72 -17.22 6.06
C GLU A 148 -2.84 -17.76 4.91
N HIS A 149 -1.81 -17.05 4.51
CA HIS A 149 -1.03 -17.32 3.32
C HIS A 149 0.47 -17.36 3.64
N ALA A 150 1.26 -18.00 2.75
CA ALA A 150 2.73 -17.98 2.79
C ALA A 150 3.37 -16.58 2.94
N ALA A 151 2.59 -15.52 2.74
CA ALA A 151 3.00 -14.14 3.01
C ALA A 151 3.23 -13.83 4.49
N ASP A 152 2.78 -14.69 5.42
CA ASP A 152 3.05 -14.54 6.86
C ASP A 152 4.54 -14.63 7.20
N GLU A 153 5.31 -15.36 6.41
CA GLU A 153 6.78 -15.38 6.50
C GLU A 153 7.38 -13.95 6.45
N SER A 154 6.66 -12.98 5.87
CA SER A 154 7.08 -11.59 5.85
C SER A 154 7.14 -10.97 7.24
N TYR A 155 6.27 -11.36 8.16
CA TYR A 155 6.29 -10.86 9.53
C TYR A 155 7.48 -11.39 10.32
N GLU A 156 7.81 -12.67 10.13
CA GLU A 156 9.01 -13.28 10.75
C GLU A 156 10.30 -12.61 10.24
N ARG A 157 10.37 -12.33 8.94
CA ARG A 157 11.51 -11.60 8.34
C ARG A 157 11.61 -10.17 8.86
N LEU A 158 10.47 -9.50 9.06
CA LEU A 158 10.45 -8.16 9.63
C LEU A 158 10.93 -8.15 11.08
N GLU A 159 10.51 -9.13 11.88
CA GLU A 159 10.99 -9.31 13.26
C GLU A 159 12.52 -9.52 13.29
N CYS A 160 13.05 -10.37 12.41
CA CYS A 160 14.49 -10.53 12.25
C CYS A 160 15.20 -9.21 11.87
N GLY A 161 14.60 -8.39 11.02
CA GLY A 161 15.13 -7.08 10.67
C GLY A 161 15.11 -6.10 11.85
N LEU A 162 14.02 -6.07 12.62
CA LEU A 162 13.88 -5.25 13.83
C LEU A 162 14.94 -5.63 14.89
N ALA A 163 15.18 -6.91 15.10
CA ALA A 163 16.22 -7.38 16.03
C ALA A 163 17.65 -6.97 15.62
N GLN A 164 17.87 -6.53 14.40
CA GLN A 164 19.17 -6.02 13.93
C GLN A 164 19.35 -4.52 14.12
N VAL A 165 18.27 -3.76 14.32
CA VAL A 165 18.30 -2.30 14.41
C VAL A 165 18.21 -1.78 15.85
N THR A 166 17.99 -2.67 16.82
CA THR A 166 17.89 -2.31 18.24
C THR A 166 18.42 -3.41 19.14
N GLU A 167 18.86 -3.04 20.35
CA GLU A 167 19.20 -3.97 21.43
C GLU A 167 17.99 -4.31 22.33
N ASN A 168 16.85 -3.64 22.12
CA ASN A 168 15.63 -3.97 22.85
C ASN A 168 15.04 -5.29 22.35
N ASP A 169 14.33 -5.99 23.24
CA ASP A 169 13.51 -7.11 22.82
C ASP A 169 12.36 -6.62 21.94
N VAL A 170 12.31 -7.08 20.69
CA VAL A 170 11.27 -6.72 19.73
C VAL A 170 10.59 -7.96 19.20
N TYR A 171 9.27 -7.86 19.02
CA TYR A 171 8.43 -8.95 18.55
C TYR A 171 7.46 -8.42 17.50
N VAL A 172 7.10 -9.26 16.53
CA VAL A 172 6.02 -9.00 15.58
C VAL A 172 4.94 -10.07 15.80
N ALA A 173 3.81 -9.66 16.34
CA ALA A 173 2.66 -10.53 16.54
C ALA A 173 1.61 -10.30 15.44
N THR A 174 0.81 -11.32 15.15
CA THR A 174 -0.35 -11.24 14.22
C THR A 174 -1.60 -11.76 14.93
N ASP A 175 -2.77 -11.26 14.55
CA ASP A 175 -4.09 -11.71 15.03
C ASP A 175 -4.65 -12.86 14.18
#